data_b0c225bbd3363865c5d3ed512f1f4a0a
#
_entry.id   b0c225bbd3363865c5d3ed512f1f4a0a
#
_cell.length_a   1.000
_cell.length_b   1.000
_cell.length_c   1.000
_cell.angle_alpha   90.00
_cell.angle_beta   90.00
_cell.angle_gamma   90.00
#
_symmetry.space_group_name_H-M   'P 1'
#
loop_
_entity.id
_entity.type
_entity.pdbx_description
1 polymer ?
#
loop_
_entity_poly.entity_id
_entity_poly.type
_entity_poly.pdbx_seq_one_letter_code
_entity_poly.pdbx_strand_id
1 'polypeptide(L)'
;MIRPIAVAIAVLALTACGGGGSNSSSSSSLPQGTTPVKLDPADFTTNIDNPYWPMRPGSHWVYREVENGEALEDTYDWYAQDSHGNLWYLGEDTAEYENGKLKTKEGSWTYGVDGAEPGVVVPASPKQGMTYREEYYAGHAEDAADVLKVGSQVQVPLGRYRGALLTRNYSTIEPTVEEMKLYAKGVGPVMELLVSGGSGRTELLSFSR
;
A
#
# COMPACT_ATOMS: atom_id res chain seq x y z
N MET A 1 13.25 5.15 -23.54
CA MET A 1 12.94 3.69 -23.55
C MET A 1 12.08 3.45 -22.30
N ILE A 2 10.84 3.03 -22.47
CA ILE A 2 9.91 2.79 -21.38
C ILE A 2 10.26 1.43 -20.80
N ARG A 3 10.68 1.36 -19.52
CA ARG A 3 10.90 0.09 -18.80
C ARG A 3 9.73 -0.14 -17.86
N PRO A 4 9.18 -1.35 -17.79
CA PRO A 4 8.17 -1.69 -16.79
C PRO A 4 8.82 -1.86 -15.41
N ILE A 5 8.23 -1.27 -14.38
CA ILE A 5 8.50 -1.59 -12.98
C ILE A 5 7.68 -2.84 -12.66
N ALA A 6 8.33 -3.87 -12.17
CA ALA A 6 7.66 -5.07 -11.68
C ALA A 6 7.61 -5.01 -10.15
N VAL A 7 6.42 -4.79 -9.60
CA VAL A 7 6.18 -4.94 -8.17
C VAL A 7 5.94 -6.43 -7.90
N ALA A 8 6.85 -7.07 -7.19
CA ALA A 8 6.69 -8.45 -6.74
C ALA A 8 6.03 -8.46 -5.36
N ILE A 9 4.81 -8.97 -5.28
CA ILE A 9 4.07 -9.08 -4.04
C ILE A 9 4.30 -10.45 -3.42
N ALA A 10 4.92 -10.50 -2.24
CA ALA A 10 5.05 -11.70 -1.44
C ALA A 10 3.86 -11.83 -0.49
N VAL A 11 3.05 -12.86 -0.66
CA VAL A 11 1.98 -13.20 0.28
C VAL A 11 2.54 -14.16 1.33
N LEU A 12 2.72 -13.67 2.55
CA LEU A 12 3.13 -14.52 3.68
C LEU A 12 1.93 -15.34 4.18
N ALA A 13 2.01 -16.64 4.06
CA ALA A 13 1.05 -17.55 4.68
C ALA A 13 1.44 -17.77 6.15
N LEU A 14 0.74 -17.10 7.07
CA LEU A 14 0.84 -17.37 8.49
C LEU A 14 -0.01 -18.60 8.82
N THR A 15 0.63 -19.71 9.16
CA THR A 15 -0.05 -20.90 9.66
C THR A 15 -0.46 -20.67 11.12
N ALA A 16 -1.74 -20.41 11.35
CA ALA A 16 -2.31 -20.28 12.68
C ALA A 16 -2.68 -21.67 13.24
N CYS A 17 -2.05 -22.06 14.35
CA CYS A 17 -2.57 -23.11 15.23
C CYS A 17 -3.66 -22.52 16.13
N GLY A 18 -4.85 -23.13 16.11
CA GLY A 18 -6.03 -22.64 16.79
C GLY A 18 -5.95 -22.69 18.32
N GLY A 19 -6.50 -21.68 18.94
CA GLY A 19 -6.84 -21.64 20.38
C GLY A 19 -7.97 -20.66 20.57
N GLY A 20 -9.14 -21.13 21.01
CA GLY A 20 -10.35 -20.33 21.17
C GLY A 20 -10.28 -19.37 22.36
N GLY A 21 -10.94 -18.23 22.25
CA GLY A 21 -11.19 -17.36 23.40
C GLY A 21 -11.69 -15.97 23.06
N SER A 22 -12.94 -15.73 23.43
CA SER A 22 -13.59 -14.45 23.79
C SER A 22 -13.68 -13.33 22.76
N ASN A 23 -14.89 -13.17 22.21
CA ASN A 23 -15.39 -11.99 21.53
C ASN A 23 -15.31 -10.74 22.43
N SER A 24 -14.42 -9.84 22.11
CA SER A 24 -14.59 -8.42 22.41
C SER A 24 -14.68 -7.70 21.07
N SER A 25 -15.89 -7.28 20.69
CA SER A 25 -16.12 -6.41 19.55
C SER A 25 -15.60 -5.00 19.87
N SER A 26 -14.30 -4.82 19.77
CA SER A 26 -13.71 -3.50 19.67
C SER A 26 -13.81 -3.08 18.21
N SER A 27 -14.55 -1.99 17.93
CA SER A 27 -14.40 -1.26 16.68
C SER A 27 -12.94 -0.81 16.61
N SER A 28 -12.09 -1.56 15.92
CA SER A 28 -10.69 -1.22 15.77
C SER A 28 -10.62 0.07 14.97
N SER A 29 -10.29 1.18 15.65
CA SER A 29 -9.89 2.40 14.96
C SER A 29 -8.66 2.08 14.12
N LEU A 30 -8.63 2.61 12.88
CA LEU A 30 -7.44 2.48 12.03
C LEU A 30 -6.22 3.11 12.74
N PRO A 31 -5.01 2.58 12.50
CA PRO A 31 -3.79 3.09 13.12
C PRO A 31 -3.56 4.56 12.77
N GLN A 32 -3.03 5.32 13.74
CA GLN A 32 -2.82 6.76 13.63
C GLN A 32 -1.44 7.16 14.17
N GLY A 33 -0.78 8.07 13.45
CA GLY A 33 0.49 8.67 13.86
C GLY A 33 1.51 7.63 14.33
N THR A 34 2.14 7.86 15.47
CA THR A 34 3.21 7.01 16.03
C THR A 34 2.70 5.97 17.03
N THR A 35 1.38 5.82 17.19
CA THR A 35 0.79 4.93 18.19
C THR A 35 1.15 3.46 17.89
N PRO A 36 1.79 2.73 18.82
CA PRO A 36 2.10 1.33 18.64
C PRO A 36 0.85 0.48 18.42
N VAL A 37 0.93 -0.49 17.53
CA VAL A 37 -0.13 -1.45 17.23
C VAL A 37 0.37 -2.85 17.51
N LYS A 38 -0.36 -3.60 18.33
CA LYS A 38 -0.09 -5.01 18.52
C LYS A 38 -1.04 -5.84 17.67
N LEU A 39 -0.48 -6.47 16.64
CA LEU A 39 -1.22 -7.40 15.80
C LEU A 39 -1.23 -8.79 16.40
N ASP A 40 -2.41 -9.44 16.40
CA ASP A 40 -2.53 -10.86 16.74
C ASP A 40 -2.63 -11.65 15.40
N PRO A 41 -1.72 -12.58 15.11
CA PRO A 41 -1.78 -13.40 13.90
C PRO A 41 -3.12 -14.14 13.73
N ALA A 42 -3.85 -14.42 14.82
CA ALA A 42 -5.16 -15.06 14.77
C ALA A 42 -6.26 -14.17 14.16
N ASP A 43 -6.04 -12.86 14.10
CA ASP A 43 -6.96 -11.90 13.49
C ASP A 43 -6.78 -11.79 11.96
N PHE A 44 -5.78 -12.48 11.40
CA PHE A 44 -5.47 -12.38 9.97
C PHE A 44 -5.95 -13.58 9.17
N THR A 45 -6.27 -13.34 7.90
CA THR A 45 -6.68 -14.35 6.92
C THR A 45 -5.63 -14.53 5.84
N THR A 46 -5.52 -15.75 5.32
CA THR A 46 -4.69 -16.06 4.13
C THR A 46 -5.34 -15.63 2.82
N ASN A 47 -6.62 -15.24 2.86
CA ASN A 47 -7.35 -14.77 1.69
C ASN A 47 -7.40 -13.23 1.71
N ILE A 48 -6.68 -12.60 0.81
CA ILE A 48 -6.71 -11.13 0.64
C ILE A 48 -7.77 -10.81 -0.43
N ASP A 49 -8.97 -10.46 0.01
CA ASP A 49 -10.12 -10.15 -0.84
C ASP A 49 -10.67 -8.73 -0.63
N ASN A 50 -9.87 -7.83 -0.06
CA ASN A 50 -10.23 -6.43 0.07
C ASN A 50 -10.81 -5.90 -1.26
N PRO A 51 -11.99 -5.25 -1.26
CA PRO A 51 -12.67 -4.86 -2.49
C PRO A 51 -11.86 -3.95 -3.42
N TYR A 52 -10.91 -3.18 -2.88
CA TYR A 52 -10.11 -2.23 -3.63
C TYR A 52 -8.71 -2.75 -3.98
N TRP A 53 -8.22 -3.79 -3.29
CA TRP A 53 -6.95 -4.41 -3.64
C TRP A 53 -6.94 -5.90 -3.28
N PRO A 54 -7.66 -6.73 -4.02
CA PRO A 54 -7.61 -8.18 -3.81
C PRO A 54 -6.30 -8.74 -4.35
N MET A 55 -5.58 -9.48 -3.50
CA MET A 55 -4.34 -10.14 -3.86
C MET A 55 -4.52 -11.65 -3.76
N ARG A 56 -4.46 -12.34 -4.90
CA ARG A 56 -4.45 -13.80 -4.97
C ARG A 56 -3.04 -14.29 -5.27
N PRO A 57 -2.64 -15.48 -4.83
CA PRO A 57 -1.37 -16.05 -5.27
C PRO A 57 -1.26 -16.04 -6.80
N GLY A 58 -0.17 -15.46 -7.32
CA GLY A 58 0.04 -15.29 -8.75
C GLY A 58 -0.59 -14.04 -9.38
N SER A 59 -1.28 -13.19 -8.62
CA SER A 59 -1.70 -11.88 -9.14
C SER A 59 -0.50 -11.04 -9.52
N HIS A 60 -0.58 -10.38 -10.68
CA HIS A 60 0.52 -9.59 -11.21
C HIS A 60 0.00 -8.28 -11.80
N TRP A 61 0.63 -7.17 -11.42
CA TRP A 61 0.36 -5.83 -11.94
C TRP A 61 1.58 -5.32 -12.68
N VAL A 62 1.38 -4.70 -13.84
CA VAL A 62 2.44 -4.03 -14.59
C VAL A 62 2.07 -2.56 -14.75
N TYR A 63 2.95 -1.70 -14.30
CA TYR A 63 2.78 -0.26 -14.35
C TYR A 63 3.73 0.39 -15.36
N ARG A 64 3.35 1.56 -15.80
CA ARG A 64 4.23 2.50 -16.49
C ARG A 64 4.38 3.74 -15.62
N GLU A 65 5.57 4.02 -15.25
CA GLU A 65 5.94 5.29 -14.65
C GLU A 65 6.32 6.29 -15.73
N VAL A 66 5.87 7.53 -15.56
CA VAL A 66 6.16 8.64 -16.44
C VAL A 66 6.79 9.73 -15.58
N GLU A 67 8.11 9.69 -15.49
CA GLU A 67 8.92 10.70 -14.81
C GLU A 67 10.02 11.27 -15.70
N ASN A 68 10.55 12.45 -15.28
CA ASN A 68 11.67 13.11 -15.93
C ASN A 68 13.04 12.64 -15.41
N GLY A 69 13.21 11.39 -15.04
CA GLY A 69 14.45 10.88 -14.45
C GLY A 69 14.59 9.37 -14.44
N GLU A 70 15.81 8.89 -14.28
CA GLU A 70 16.20 7.49 -14.35
C GLU A 70 16.32 6.87 -12.93
N ALA A 71 15.36 7.06 -12.06
CA ALA A 71 15.31 6.23 -10.86
C ALA A 71 14.69 4.87 -11.24
N LEU A 72 15.38 3.78 -10.93
CA LEU A 72 14.86 2.42 -10.98
C LEU A 72 14.77 1.95 -9.55
N GLU A 73 13.57 1.60 -9.13
CA GLU A 73 13.32 1.04 -7.82
C GLU A 73 12.79 -0.38 -7.96
N ASP A 74 13.37 -1.30 -7.19
CA ASP A 74 12.83 -2.65 -6.99
C ASP A 74 12.34 -2.73 -5.55
N THR A 75 11.05 -3.00 -5.35
CA THR A 75 10.44 -3.11 -4.03
C THR A 75 9.74 -4.46 -3.86
N TYR A 76 9.93 -5.06 -2.68
CA TYR A 76 9.20 -6.23 -2.20
C TYR A 76 8.40 -5.84 -0.98
N ASP A 77 7.08 -5.87 -1.10
CA ASP A 77 6.15 -5.46 -0.06
C ASP A 77 5.51 -6.66 0.65
N TRP A 78 5.28 -6.56 1.96
CA TRP A 78 4.56 -7.55 2.75
C TRP A 78 3.20 -7.02 3.19
N TYR A 79 2.15 -7.64 2.67
CA TYR A 79 0.77 -7.33 3.00
C TYR A 79 0.06 -8.49 3.71
N ALA A 80 -0.90 -8.17 4.59
CA ALA A 80 -1.82 -9.13 5.15
C ALA A 80 -3.21 -8.49 5.32
N GLN A 81 -4.26 -9.30 5.32
CA GLN A 81 -5.62 -8.82 5.56
C GLN A 81 -6.12 -9.29 6.91
N ASP A 82 -6.66 -8.35 7.73
CA ASP A 82 -7.30 -8.71 8.98
C ASP A 82 -8.70 -9.30 8.77
N SER A 83 -9.29 -9.87 9.81
CA SER A 83 -10.63 -10.47 9.79
C SER A 83 -11.75 -9.46 9.52
N HIS A 84 -11.47 -8.14 9.60
CA HIS A 84 -12.37 -7.06 9.25
C HIS A 84 -12.27 -6.66 7.78
N GLY A 85 -11.24 -7.16 7.06
CA GLY A 85 -10.98 -6.87 5.65
C GLY A 85 -10.07 -5.69 5.39
N ASN A 86 -9.44 -5.10 6.41
CA ASN A 86 -8.42 -4.07 6.21
C ASN A 86 -7.15 -4.71 5.67
N LEU A 87 -6.55 -4.07 4.67
CA LEU A 87 -5.27 -4.50 4.12
C LEU A 87 -4.14 -3.78 4.85
N TRP A 88 -3.34 -4.55 5.56
CA TRP A 88 -2.22 -4.07 6.37
C TRP A 88 -0.92 -4.15 5.60
N TYR A 89 -0.06 -3.14 5.81
CA TYR A 89 1.32 -3.08 5.35
C TYR A 89 2.25 -3.45 6.50
N LEU A 90 3.05 -4.47 6.30
CA LEU A 90 3.90 -5.07 7.33
C LEU A 90 5.38 -4.84 7.11
N GLY A 91 5.74 -4.22 6.01
CA GLY A 91 7.12 -3.89 5.67
C GLY A 91 7.42 -3.95 4.19
N GLU A 92 8.62 -3.49 3.85
CA GLU A 92 9.18 -3.54 2.51
C GLU A 92 10.69 -3.77 2.53
N ASP A 93 11.21 -4.34 1.43
CA ASP A 93 12.62 -4.33 1.07
C ASP A 93 12.75 -3.61 -0.27
N THR A 94 13.12 -2.34 -0.21
CA THR A 94 13.29 -1.48 -1.38
C THR A 94 14.75 -1.32 -1.75
N ALA A 95 15.01 -1.12 -3.02
CA ALA A 95 16.35 -0.87 -3.56
C ALA A 95 16.29 0.11 -4.73
N GLU A 96 16.84 1.30 -4.55
CA GLU A 96 16.99 2.27 -5.63
C GLU A 96 18.29 2.03 -6.40
N TYR A 97 18.21 2.17 -7.71
CA TYR A 97 19.32 2.03 -8.62
C TYR A 97 19.53 3.30 -9.44
N GLU A 98 20.78 3.74 -9.55
CA GLU A 98 21.20 4.81 -10.43
C GLU A 98 22.26 4.29 -11.40
N ASN A 99 22.07 4.50 -12.71
CA ASN A 99 22.97 3.99 -13.76
C ASN A 99 23.26 2.48 -13.65
N GLY A 100 22.24 1.69 -13.22
CA GLY A 100 22.32 0.23 -13.07
C GLY A 100 23.12 -0.24 -11.85
N LYS A 101 23.44 0.65 -10.90
CA LYS A 101 24.11 0.30 -9.63
C LYS A 101 23.19 0.63 -8.46
N LEU A 102 23.19 -0.24 -7.45
CA LEU A 102 22.49 0.02 -6.20
C LEU A 102 22.97 1.35 -5.61
N LYS A 103 22.05 2.28 -5.39
CA LYS A 103 22.27 3.58 -4.79
C LYS A 103 21.98 3.56 -3.28
N THR A 104 20.79 3.09 -2.91
CA THR A 104 20.36 3.02 -1.51
C THR A 104 19.33 1.92 -1.30
N LYS A 105 19.15 1.51 -0.04
CA LYS A 105 18.03 0.70 0.48
C LYS A 105 17.23 1.50 1.53
N GLU A 106 17.38 2.81 1.54
CA GLU A 106 16.61 3.68 2.41
C GLU A 106 15.12 3.51 2.14
N GLY A 107 14.30 3.57 3.21
CA GLY A 107 12.88 3.24 3.14
C GLY A 107 12.55 1.81 3.56
N SER A 108 13.48 0.84 3.43
CA SER A 108 13.22 -0.53 3.84
C SER A 108 12.91 -0.65 5.34
N TRP A 109 11.88 -1.40 5.69
CA TRP A 109 11.49 -1.62 7.08
C TRP A 109 10.72 -2.95 7.25
N THR A 110 10.60 -3.43 8.48
CA THR A 110 9.82 -4.61 8.81
C THR A 110 9.14 -4.42 10.16
N TYR A 111 7.85 -4.72 10.25
CA TYR A 111 7.08 -4.64 11.49
C TYR A 111 7.78 -5.33 12.66
N GLY A 112 7.90 -4.61 13.78
CA GLY A 112 8.50 -5.10 15.01
C GLY A 112 10.04 -5.11 15.02
N VAL A 113 10.69 -4.66 13.96
CA VAL A 113 12.15 -4.47 13.90
C VAL A 113 12.45 -2.99 14.12
N ASP A 114 13.39 -2.69 15.02
CA ASP A 114 13.88 -1.34 15.33
C ASP A 114 12.80 -0.28 15.61
N GLY A 115 11.64 -0.74 16.11
CA GLY A 115 10.51 0.13 16.45
C GLY A 115 9.61 0.49 15.27
N ALA A 116 9.77 -0.18 14.13
CA ALA A 116 8.87 -0.01 13.00
C ALA A 116 7.47 -0.57 13.30
N GLU A 117 6.44 0.19 12.93
CA GLU A 117 5.03 -0.09 13.20
C GLU A 117 4.23 -0.23 11.91
N PRO A 118 3.32 -1.18 11.85
CA PRO A 118 2.51 -1.42 10.66
C PRO A 118 1.39 -0.39 10.53
N GLY A 119 0.84 -0.29 9.33
CA GLY A 119 -0.35 0.51 9.08
C GLY A 119 -1.31 -0.18 8.11
N VAL A 120 -2.33 0.55 7.70
CA VAL A 120 -3.34 0.08 6.75
C VAL A 120 -3.17 0.82 5.44
N VAL A 121 -2.95 0.10 4.34
CA VAL A 121 -2.87 0.72 3.01
C VAL A 121 -4.24 0.86 2.34
N VAL A 122 -5.19 -0.04 2.66
CA VAL A 122 -6.58 0.06 2.17
C VAL A 122 -7.55 -0.39 3.25
N PRO A 123 -8.38 0.51 3.80
CA PRO A 123 -9.44 0.15 4.73
C PRO A 123 -10.48 -0.78 4.09
N ALA A 124 -11.07 -1.68 4.88
CA ALA A 124 -12.14 -2.58 4.44
C ALA A 124 -13.38 -1.83 3.92
N SER A 125 -13.70 -0.72 4.58
CA SER A 125 -14.87 0.10 4.30
C SER A 125 -14.51 1.58 4.30
N PRO A 126 -13.77 2.06 3.27
CA PRO A 126 -13.30 3.42 3.23
C PRO A 126 -14.47 4.40 3.15
N LYS A 127 -14.35 5.51 3.90
CA LYS A 127 -15.32 6.63 3.88
C LYS A 127 -14.57 7.93 3.71
N GLN A 128 -15.13 8.84 2.94
CA GLN A 128 -14.57 10.18 2.78
C GLN A 128 -14.29 10.85 4.13
N GLY A 129 -13.11 11.42 4.27
CA GLY A 129 -12.63 12.07 5.49
C GLY A 129 -11.97 11.10 6.50
N MET A 130 -11.86 9.81 6.20
CA MET A 130 -10.99 8.91 6.98
C MET A 130 -9.55 9.30 6.77
N THR A 131 -8.77 9.30 7.86
CA THR A 131 -7.32 9.41 7.88
C THR A 131 -6.76 8.18 8.57
N TYR A 132 -5.65 7.66 8.08
CA TYR A 132 -4.98 6.51 8.68
C TYR A 132 -3.49 6.50 8.32
N ARG A 133 -2.69 5.88 9.21
CA ARG A 133 -1.28 5.61 8.97
C ARG A 133 -1.15 4.41 8.04
N GLU A 134 -0.28 4.52 7.02
CA GLU A 134 0.09 3.40 6.16
C GLU A 134 1.31 2.66 6.69
N GLU A 135 2.28 3.39 7.26
CA GLU A 135 3.47 2.84 7.90
C GLU A 135 4.10 3.85 8.87
N TYR A 136 4.95 3.36 9.77
CA TYR A 136 5.75 4.20 10.64
C TYR A 136 7.06 3.53 11.01
N TYR A 137 8.16 4.10 10.53
CA TYR A 137 9.51 3.81 10.99
C TYR A 137 10.25 5.14 11.13
N ALA A 138 10.49 5.56 12.38
CA ALA A 138 10.90 6.92 12.72
C ALA A 138 12.09 7.43 11.89
N GLY A 139 11.87 8.47 11.10
CA GLY A 139 12.89 9.11 10.23
C GLY A 139 13.20 8.32 8.95
N HIS A 140 12.52 7.21 8.65
CA HIS A 140 12.79 6.36 7.48
C HIS A 140 11.55 6.11 6.62
N ALA A 141 10.38 5.84 7.24
CA ALA A 141 9.12 5.61 6.56
C ALA A 141 7.97 6.08 7.46
N GLU A 142 7.29 7.17 7.13
CA GLU A 142 6.27 7.80 7.97
C GLU A 142 5.06 8.23 7.13
N ASP A 143 4.40 7.25 6.51
CA ASP A 143 3.36 7.52 5.54
C ASP A 143 1.94 7.40 6.10
N ALA A 144 1.09 8.29 5.64
CA ALA A 144 -0.31 8.34 5.99
C ALA A 144 -1.18 8.68 4.78
N ALA A 145 -2.45 8.32 4.87
CA ALA A 145 -3.42 8.58 3.81
C ALA A 145 -4.72 9.19 4.33
N ASP A 146 -5.29 10.05 3.50
CA ASP A 146 -6.65 10.58 3.64
C ASP A 146 -7.54 10.02 2.54
N VAL A 147 -8.71 9.50 2.89
CA VAL A 147 -9.74 9.16 1.91
C VAL A 147 -10.41 10.43 1.41
N LEU A 148 -10.07 10.85 0.20
CA LEU A 148 -10.66 12.03 -0.43
C LEU A 148 -12.05 11.75 -1.00
N LYS A 149 -12.22 10.56 -1.63
CA LYS A 149 -13.49 10.22 -2.28
C LYS A 149 -13.63 8.72 -2.49
N VAL A 150 -14.86 8.24 -2.29
CA VAL A 150 -15.31 6.92 -2.71
C VAL A 150 -16.26 7.09 -3.89
N GLY A 151 -16.08 6.31 -4.95
CA GLY A 151 -16.91 6.41 -6.15
C GLY A 151 -16.31 7.29 -7.26
N SER A 152 -14.99 7.49 -7.25
CA SER A 152 -14.27 8.20 -8.31
C SER A 152 -14.29 7.45 -9.64
N GLN A 153 -13.96 8.17 -10.72
CA GLN A 153 -13.74 7.59 -12.04
C GLN A 153 -12.29 7.84 -12.45
N VAL A 154 -11.69 6.83 -13.09
CA VAL A 154 -10.31 6.92 -13.57
C VAL A 154 -10.19 6.23 -14.92
N GLN A 155 -9.33 6.78 -15.79
CA GLN A 155 -8.97 6.24 -17.08
C GLN A 155 -7.47 5.99 -17.08
N VAL A 156 -7.07 4.74 -17.36
CA VAL A 156 -5.67 4.31 -17.52
C VAL A 156 -5.54 3.53 -18.84
N PRO A 157 -4.33 3.20 -19.30
CA PRO A 157 -4.15 2.42 -20.53
C PRO A 157 -4.91 1.09 -20.53
N LEU A 158 -4.99 0.39 -19.40
CA LEU A 158 -5.72 -0.86 -19.26
C LEU A 158 -7.24 -0.70 -19.42
N GLY A 159 -7.81 0.47 -19.06
CA GLY A 159 -9.25 0.68 -19.20
C GLY A 159 -9.80 1.85 -18.37
N ARG A 160 -11.12 1.94 -18.37
CA ARG A 160 -11.86 2.91 -17.57
C ARG A 160 -12.53 2.24 -16.39
N TYR A 161 -12.33 2.77 -15.20
CA TYR A 161 -12.90 2.27 -13.95
C TYR A 161 -13.83 3.29 -13.33
N ARG A 162 -14.92 2.79 -12.74
CA ARG A 162 -15.90 3.58 -11.96
C ARG A 162 -15.96 3.03 -10.55
N GLY A 163 -16.32 3.88 -9.59
CA GLY A 163 -16.42 3.47 -8.19
C GLY A 163 -15.05 3.32 -7.53
N ALA A 164 -14.00 3.93 -8.08
CA ALA A 164 -12.66 3.90 -7.52
C ALA A 164 -12.58 4.63 -6.18
N LEU A 165 -11.71 4.16 -5.31
CA LEU A 165 -11.25 4.87 -4.11
C LEU A 165 -10.16 5.86 -4.53
N LEU A 166 -10.27 7.10 -4.08
CA LEU A 166 -9.25 8.13 -4.22
C LEU A 166 -8.72 8.49 -2.84
N THR A 167 -7.42 8.37 -2.67
CA THR A 167 -6.70 8.81 -1.47
C THR A 167 -5.72 9.94 -1.79
N ARG A 168 -5.38 10.72 -0.77
CA ARG A 168 -4.19 11.57 -0.71
C ARG A 168 -3.21 10.86 0.21
N ASN A 169 -2.00 10.63 -0.28
CA ASN A 169 -0.92 9.99 0.45
C ASN A 169 0.17 11.03 0.69
N TYR A 170 0.75 11.03 1.87
CA TYR A 170 1.75 12.01 2.29
C TYR A 170 2.65 11.43 3.37
N SER A 171 3.89 11.95 3.45
CA SER A 171 4.87 11.56 4.47
C SER A 171 5.19 12.72 5.40
N THR A 172 5.41 12.43 6.68
CA THR A 172 5.84 13.44 7.66
C THR A 172 7.31 13.80 7.53
N ILE A 173 8.11 12.89 6.97
CA ILE A 173 9.55 13.14 6.70
C ILE A 173 9.79 13.88 5.39
N GLU A 174 8.81 13.86 4.45
CA GLU A 174 8.84 14.58 3.19
C GLU A 174 7.60 15.50 3.03
N PRO A 175 7.42 16.51 3.88
CA PRO A 175 6.17 17.25 4.01
C PRO A 175 5.77 18.08 2.77
N THR A 176 6.65 18.17 1.79
CA THR A 176 6.36 18.84 0.50
C THR A 176 5.89 17.89 -0.57
N VAL A 177 6.00 16.57 -0.33
CA VAL A 177 5.58 15.51 -1.27
C VAL A 177 4.15 15.09 -0.94
N GLU A 178 3.29 15.15 -1.93
CA GLU A 178 1.92 14.62 -1.84
C GLU A 178 1.58 13.84 -3.11
N GLU A 179 0.92 12.73 -2.92
CA GLU A 179 0.47 11.86 -3.99
C GLU A 179 -1.05 11.65 -3.92
N MET A 180 -1.64 11.37 -5.07
CA MET A 180 -3.00 10.87 -5.17
C MET A 180 -2.99 9.47 -5.75
N LYS A 181 -3.53 8.50 -4.99
CA LYS A 181 -3.66 7.11 -5.44
C LYS A 181 -5.12 6.78 -5.75
N LEU A 182 -5.33 6.06 -6.84
CA LEU A 182 -6.66 5.59 -7.26
C LEU A 182 -6.67 4.06 -7.31
N TYR A 183 -7.58 3.49 -6.53
CA TYR A 183 -7.76 2.03 -6.43
C TYR A 183 -9.06 1.63 -7.12
N ALA A 184 -8.98 0.78 -8.12
CA ALA A 184 -10.16 0.24 -8.79
C ALA A 184 -10.65 -1.04 -8.10
N LYS A 185 -11.97 -1.15 -7.89
CA LYS A 185 -12.56 -2.35 -7.29
C LYS A 185 -12.21 -3.60 -8.08
N GLY A 186 -11.76 -4.62 -7.36
CA GLY A 186 -11.40 -5.92 -7.91
C GLY A 186 -10.09 -5.96 -8.68
N VAL A 187 -9.33 -4.84 -8.69
CA VAL A 187 -8.04 -4.73 -9.40
C VAL A 187 -6.90 -4.33 -8.47
N GLY A 188 -7.05 -3.25 -7.72
CA GLY A 188 -5.98 -2.66 -6.90
C GLY A 188 -5.65 -1.24 -7.34
N PRO A 189 -4.46 -0.73 -7.01
CA PRO A 189 -4.00 0.57 -7.49
C PRO A 189 -3.92 0.56 -9.02
N VAL A 190 -4.48 1.60 -9.64
CA VAL A 190 -4.51 1.73 -11.11
C VAL A 190 -3.83 3.01 -11.58
N MET A 191 -3.72 3.99 -10.71
CA MET A 191 -3.04 5.25 -10.99
C MET A 191 -2.49 5.86 -9.71
N GLU A 192 -1.32 6.45 -9.83
CA GLU A 192 -0.70 7.31 -8.83
C GLU A 192 -0.23 8.59 -9.50
N LEU A 193 -0.42 9.71 -8.84
CA LEU A 193 -0.08 11.04 -9.31
C LEU A 193 0.69 11.78 -8.22
N LEU A 194 1.92 12.16 -8.51
CA LEU A 194 2.66 13.10 -7.69
C LEU A 194 2.09 14.50 -7.93
N VAL A 195 1.41 15.07 -6.92
CA VAL A 195 0.68 16.35 -7.05
C VAL A 195 1.39 17.51 -6.36
N SER A 196 2.37 17.22 -5.51
CA SER A 196 3.25 18.18 -4.86
C SER A 196 4.64 17.56 -4.67
N GLY A 197 5.69 18.39 -4.64
CA GLY A 197 7.08 17.94 -4.48
C GLY A 197 7.77 17.47 -5.76
N GLY A 198 7.04 17.44 -6.88
CA GLY A 198 7.54 16.99 -8.18
C GLY A 198 6.44 16.86 -9.21
N SER A 199 6.70 16.06 -10.22
CA SER A 199 5.69 15.67 -11.23
C SER A 199 5.97 14.24 -11.68
N GLY A 200 5.06 13.35 -11.37
CA GLY A 200 5.16 11.93 -11.75
C GLY A 200 3.77 11.33 -11.90
N ARG A 201 3.71 10.27 -12.69
CA ARG A 201 2.48 9.53 -12.92
C ARG A 201 2.79 8.06 -13.15
N THR A 202 2.19 7.22 -12.33
CA THR A 202 2.21 5.77 -12.50
C THR A 202 0.85 5.29 -12.97
N GLU A 203 0.79 4.49 -14.02
CA GLU A 203 -0.44 3.99 -14.62
C GLU A 203 -0.39 2.49 -14.84
N LEU A 204 -1.48 1.81 -14.51
CA LEU A 204 -1.63 0.38 -14.74
C LEU A 204 -1.75 0.07 -16.25
N LEU A 205 -0.83 -0.76 -16.74
CA LEU A 205 -0.79 -1.26 -18.12
C LEU A 205 -1.48 -2.60 -18.27
N SER A 206 -1.24 -3.52 -17.33
CA SER A 206 -1.85 -4.85 -17.34
C SER A 206 -2.04 -5.38 -15.92
N PHE A 207 -3.03 -6.26 -15.79
CA PHE A 207 -3.34 -6.98 -14.57
C PHE A 207 -3.75 -8.41 -14.93
N SER A 208 -3.20 -9.40 -14.24
CA SER A 208 -3.59 -10.81 -14.34
C SER A 208 -3.78 -11.42 -12.95
N ARG A 209 -4.61 -12.47 -12.86
CA ARG A 209 -4.91 -13.24 -11.64
C ARG A 209 -4.47 -14.67 -11.81
#